data_b421f919599d00e2753ce5857fa1630a
#
_entry.id   b421f919599d00e2753ce5857fa1630a
#
_cell.length_a   1.000
_cell.length_b   1.000
_cell.length_c   1.000
_cell.angle_alpha   90.00
_cell.angle_beta   90.00
_cell.angle_gamma   90.00
#
_symmetry.space_group_name_H-M   'P 1'
#
loop_
_entity.id
_entity.type
_entity.pdbx_description
1 polymer ?
#
loop_
_entity_poly.entity_id
_entity_poly.type
_entity_poly.pdbx_seq_one_letter_code
_entity_poly.pdbx_strand_id
1 'polypeptide(L)'
;MAAVTFLKEKLLIQWIEPTYCSFNQTRYQYRPQGWVEDLYTGQANERALAFLNRFQGMVYLAVFGYYLRILLGKLKGVQVLPGIIFLGGFFITILWEAKSRYVYPYIVMILPSAACSMEYYGRLLAGGIGRIAGGIVSSRERKQKQKE
;
A
#
# COMPACT_ATOMS: atom_id res chain seq x y z
N MET A 1 6.66 22.74 18.92
CA MET A 1 5.61 21.70 18.98
C MET A 1 4.52 21.92 17.94
N ALA A 2 3.94 23.11 17.77
CA ALA A 2 2.85 23.36 16.81
C ALA A 2 3.13 22.95 15.35
N ALA A 3 4.34 23.19 14.83
CA ALA A 3 4.70 22.84 13.45
C ALA A 3 4.70 21.31 13.19
N VAL A 4 5.16 20.53 14.15
CA VAL A 4 5.19 19.05 14.04
C VAL A 4 3.76 18.48 14.08
N THR A 5 2.91 19.01 14.94
CA THR A 5 1.51 18.62 15.03
C THR A 5 0.77 18.96 13.73
N PHE A 6 0.97 20.16 13.21
CA PHE A 6 0.41 20.58 11.93
C PHE A 6 0.86 19.66 10.76
N LEU A 7 2.15 19.35 10.69
CA LEU A 7 2.69 18.47 9.65
C LEU A 7 2.12 17.05 9.75
N LYS A 8 1.99 16.54 10.97
CA LYS A 8 1.38 15.22 11.23
C LYS A 8 -0.07 15.19 10.78
N GLU A 9 -0.89 16.15 11.16
CA GLU A 9 -2.29 16.24 10.75
C GLU A 9 -2.42 16.36 9.23
N LYS A 10 -1.59 17.18 8.61
CA LYS A 10 -1.54 17.34 7.16
C LYS A 10 -1.22 16.03 6.45
N LEU A 11 -0.22 15.28 6.91
CA LEU A 11 0.14 13.98 6.36
C LEU A 11 -0.98 12.95 6.51
N LEU A 12 -1.62 12.91 7.68
CA LEU A 12 -2.73 11.98 7.93
C LEU A 12 -3.90 12.22 6.96
N ILE A 13 -4.31 13.47 6.80
CA ILE A 13 -5.43 13.83 5.92
C ILE A 13 -5.10 13.60 4.45
N GLN A 14 -3.88 13.89 4.03
CA GLN A 14 -3.50 13.79 2.62
C GLN A 14 -3.19 12.36 2.16
N TRP A 15 -2.49 11.58 2.98
CA TRP A 15 -1.87 10.33 2.55
C TRP A 15 -2.49 9.07 3.18
N ILE A 16 -3.23 9.20 4.27
CA ILE A 16 -3.81 8.05 4.99
C ILE A 16 -5.32 7.93 4.73
N GLU A 17 -6.00 9.03 4.41
CA GLU A 17 -7.43 8.98 4.11
C GLU A 17 -7.66 8.26 2.76
N PRO A 18 -8.30 7.04 2.77
CA PRO A 18 -8.29 6.14 1.61
C PRO A 18 -9.21 6.57 0.48
N THR A 19 -10.14 7.49 0.73
CA THR A 19 -11.09 7.99 -0.28
C THR A 19 -10.62 9.30 -0.91
N TYR A 20 -9.51 9.87 -0.44
CA TYR A 20 -9.00 11.18 -0.88
C TYR A 20 -10.08 12.26 -0.86
N CYS A 21 -10.92 12.25 0.19
CA CYS A 21 -12.06 13.12 0.37
C CYS A 21 -13.18 13.00 -0.70
N SER A 22 -13.12 12.02 -1.59
CA SER A 22 -14.12 11.84 -2.65
C SER A 22 -15.50 11.56 -2.07
N PHE A 23 -15.61 10.70 -1.06
CA PHE A 23 -16.87 10.35 -0.42
C PHE A 23 -17.53 11.58 0.22
N ASN A 24 -16.79 12.39 0.92
CA ASN A 24 -17.31 13.61 1.52
C ASN A 24 -17.79 14.60 0.45
N GLN A 25 -17.01 14.82 -0.61
CA GLN A 25 -17.40 15.74 -1.68
C GLN A 25 -18.65 15.28 -2.42
N THR A 26 -18.74 13.99 -2.75
CA THR A 26 -19.90 13.44 -3.45
C THR A 26 -21.16 13.53 -2.58
N ARG A 27 -21.06 13.25 -1.29
CA ARG A 27 -22.18 13.38 -0.35
C ARG A 27 -22.73 14.80 -0.28
N TYR A 28 -21.88 15.81 -0.33
CA TYR A 28 -22.32 17.22 -0.27
C TYR A 28 -22.87 17.73 -1.61
N GLN A 29 -22.35 17.28 -2.74
CA GLN A 29 -22.75 17.76 -4.07
C GLN A 29 -23.92 17.00 -4.67
N TYR A 30 -23.97 15.71 -4.47
CA TYR A 30 -24.98 14.83 -5.04
C TYR A 30 -25.67 14.11 -3.88
N ARG A 31 -26.90 14.43 -3.56
CA ARG A 31 -27.67 13.67 -2.56
C ARG A 31 -27.90 12.25 -3.10
N PRO A 32 -27.02 11.28 -2.79
CA PRO A 32 -27.14 9.93 -3.32
C PRO A 32 -28.42 9.27 -2.80
N GLN A 33 -29.04 8.43 -3.59
CA GLN A 33 -30.26 7.69 -3.25
C GLN A 33 -30.06 6.19 -3.43
N GLY A 34 -30.83 5.40 -2.70
CA GLY A 34 -30.81 3.95 -2.80
C GLY A 34 -29.49 3.31 -2.33
N TRP A 35 -29.00 2.32 -3.07
CA TRP A 35 -27.76 1.59 -2.72
C TRP A 35 -26.51 2.49 -2.67
N VAL A 36 -26.55 3.59 -3.41
CA VAL A 36 -25.45 4.56 -3.41
C VAL A 36 -25.41 5.32 -2.09
N GLU A 37 -26.58 5.63 -1.50
CA GLU A 37 -26.66 6.26 -0.18
C GLU A 37 -26.04 5.37 0.91
N ASP A 38 -26.33 4.06 0.89
CA ASP A 38 -25.74 3.11 1.85
C ASP A 38 -24.21 3.03 1.73
N LEU A 39 -23.67 3.15 0.51
CA LEU A 39 -22.23 3.21 0.27
C LEU A 39 -21.56 4.44 0.88
N TYR A 40 -22.29 5.57 0.99
CA TYR A 40 -21.74 6.82 1.52
C TYR A 40 -22.05 7.08 3.00
N THR A 41 -23.08 6.47 3.56
CA THR A 41 -23.54 6.77 4.93
C THR A 41 -23.90 5.55 5.77
N GLY A 42 -24.12 4.37 5.16
CA GLY A 42 -24.59 3.16 5.83
C GLY A 42 -23.48 2.18 6.22
N GLN A 43 -23.88 0.96 6.55
CA GLN A 43 -22.94 -0.12 6.89
C GLN A 43 -22.02 -0.51 5.71
N ALA A 44 -22.46 -0.34 4.47
CA ALA A 44 -21.64 -0.57 3.30
C ALA A 44 -20.46 0.40 3.26
N ASN A 45 -20.62 1.64 3.74
CA ASN A 45 -19.54 2.62 3.86
C ASN A 45 -18.41 2.11 4.78
N GLU A 46 -18.75 1.64 5.99
CA GLU A 46 -17.76 1.15 6.94
C GLU A 46 -16.95 -0.02 6.37
N ARG A 47 -17.62 -0.94 5.67
CA ARG A 47 -16.97 -2.08 5.00
C ARG A 47 -16.08 -1.63 3.85
N ALA A 48 -16.55 -0.68 3.03
CA ALA A 48 -15.78 -0.13 1.94
C ALA A 48 -14.53 0.61 2.44
N LEU A 49 -14.68 1.45 3.48
CA LEU A 49 -13.56 2.15 4.11
C LEU A 49 -12.56 1.18 4.73
N ALA A 50 -13.03 0.15 5.43
CA ALA A 50 -12.16 -0.89 6.00
C ALA A 50 -11.37 -1.64 4.90
N PHE A 51 -12.02 -1.96 3.79
CA PHE A 51 -11.36 -2.57 2.62
C PHE A 51 -10.33 -1.64 2.00
N LEU A 52 -10.70 -0.39 1.73
CA LEU A 52 -9.81 0.60 1.13
C LEU A 52 -8.59 0.90 2.01
N ASN A 53 -8.79 1.00 3.33
CA ASN A 53 -7.68 1.18 4.29
C ASN A 53 -6.70 0.01 4.25
N ARG A 54 -7.20 -1.23 4.21
CA ARG A 54 -6.34 -2.43 4.10
C ARG A 54 -5.61 -2.47 2.78
N PHE A 55 -6.31 -2.18 1.68
CA PHE A 55 -5.72 -2.14 0.35
C PHE A 55 -4.62 -1.08 0.27
N GLN A 56 -4.87 0.13 0.73
CA GLN A 56 -3.89 1.22 0.77
C GLN A 56 -2.68 0.85 1.63
N GLY A 57 -2.89 0.25 2.79
CA GLY A 57 -1.81 -0.25 3.65
C GLY A 57 -0.93 -1.29 2.96
N MET A 58 -1.53 -2.23 2.22
CA MET A 58 -0.78 -3.21 1.42
C MET A 58 0.04 -2.55 0.31
N VAL A 59 -0.54 -1.56 -0.39
CA VAL A 59 0.17 -0.80 -1.42
C VAL A 59 1.37 -0.07 -0.82
N TYR A 60 1.20 0.61 0.30
CA TYR A 60 2.30 1.32 0.96
C TYR A 60 3.40 0.37 1.45
N LEU A 61 3.03 -0.77 2.02
CA LEU A 61 4.00 -1.78 2.42
C LEU A 61 4.80 -2.33 1.21
N ALA A 62 4.11 -2.60 0.10
CA ALA A 62 4.73 -3.05 -1.12
C ALA A 62 5.68 -1.99 -1.72
N VAL A 63 5.26 -0.73 -1.71
CA VAL A 63 6.09 0.41 -2.14
C VAL A 63 7.30 0.59 -1.23
N PHE A 64 7.14 0.44 0.08
CA PHE A 64 8.27 0.43 1.01
C PHE A 64 9.27 -0.67 0.65
N GLY A 65 8.80 -1.89 0.37
CA GLY A 65 9.65 -2.97 -0.13
C GLY A 65 10.36 -2.64 -1.44
N TYR A 66 9.70 -1.89 -2.34
CA TYR A 66 10.33 -1.42 -3.57
C TYR A 66 11.47 -0.43 -3.29
N TYR A 67 11.26 0.55 -2.41
CA TYR A 67 12.31 1.48 -1.98
C TYR A 67 13.48 0.78 -1.31
N LEU A 68 13.19 -0.21 -0.47
CA LEU A 68 14.23 -1.01 0.16
C LEU A 68 15.14 -1.70 -0.89
N ARG A 69 14.56 -2.20 -1.97
CA ARG A 69 15.34 -2.77 -3.09
C ARG A 69 16.17 -1.73 -3.83
N ILE A 70 15.67 -0.51 -3.98
CA ILE A 70 16.46 0.61 -4.54
C ILE A 70 17.67 0.91 -3.64
N LEU A 71 17.43 1.07 -2.34
CA LEU A 71 18.48 1.37 -1.35
C LEU A 71 19.54 0.27 -1.28
N LEU A 72 19.14 -0.98 -1.44
CA LEU A 72 20.06 -2.14 -1.50
C LEU A 72 20.76 -2.29 -2.85
N GLY A 73 20.58 -1.37 -3.78
CA GLY A 73 21.19 -1.39 -5.11
C GLY A 73 20.69 -2.53 -6.03
N LYS A 74 19.53 -3.13 -5.71
CA LYS A 74 18.94 -4.22 -6.49
C LYS A 74 18.15 -3.73 -7.71
N LEU A 75 17.78 -2.45 -7.74
CA LEU A 75 17.07 -1.78 -8.84
C LEU A 75 17.94 -0.63 -9.35
N LYS A 76 18.04 -0.48 -10.68
CA LYS A 76 18.90 0.53 -11.34
C LYS A 76 18.21 1.12 -12.56
N GLY A 77 18.71 2.26 -13.01
CA GLY A 77 18.25 2.93 -14.24
C GLY A 77 16.78 3.33 -14.15
N VAL A 78 16.03 3.05 -15.19
CA VAL A 78 14.60 3.44 -15.33
C VAL A 78 13.72 2.91 -14.19
N GLN A 79 14.10 1.81 -13.56
CA GLN A 79 13.34 1.24 -12.43
C GLN A 79 13.32 2.14 -11.20
N VAL A 80 14.24 3.08 -11.07
CA VAL A 80 14.28 4.03 -9.94
C VAL A 80 13.34 5.22 -10.16
N LEU A 81 12.98 5.50 -11.41
CA LEU A 81 12.20 6.68 -11.79
C LEU A 81 10.85 6.83 -11.07
N PRO A 82 10.00 5.79 -10.95
CA PRO A 82 8.73 5.89 -10.20
C PRO A 82 8.96 6.30 -8.74
N GLY A 83 10.04 5.82 -8.14
CA GLY A 83 10.44 6.20 -6.80
C GLY A 83 10.77 7.68 -6.66
N ILE A 84 11.53 8.23 -7.59
CA ILE A 84 11.91 9.65 -7.60
C ILE A 84 10.66 10.52 -7.79
N ILE A 85 9.77 10.17 -8.73
CA ILE A 85 8.53 10.91 -8.98
C ILE A 85 7.65 10.91 -7.73
N PHE A 86 7.49 9.76 -7.07
CA PHE A 86 6.71 9.67 -5.85
C PHE A 86 7.29 10.55 -4.73
N LEU A 87 8.60 10.46 -4.48
CA LEU A 87 9.25 11.30 -3.46
C LEU A 87 9.13 12.79 -3.78
N GLY A 88 9.32 13.18 -5.04
CA GLY A 88 9.13 14.56 -5.48
C GLY A 88 7.71 15.04 -5.22
N GLY A 89 6.70 14.26 -5.61
CA GLY A 89 5.29 14.55 -5.34
C GLY A 89 4.96 14.59 -3.85
N PHE A 90 5.52 13.68 -3.05
CA PHE A 90 5.37 13.66 -1.62
C PHE A 90 5.89 14.97 -0.98
N PHE A 91 7.10 15.38 -1.31
CA PHE A 91 7.66 16.63 -0.79
C PHE A 91 6.89 17.87 -1.25
N ILE A 92 6.48 17.92 -2.53
CA ILE A 92 5.69 19.04 -3.06
C ILE A 92 4.35 19.14 -2.31
N THR A 93 3.64 18.04 -2.11
CA THR A 93 2.35 18.06 -1.42
C THR A 93 2.47 18.44 0.06
N ILE A 94 3.57 18.07 0.72
CA ILE A 94 3.83 18.49 2.11
C ILE A 94 4.07 19.98 2.19
N LEU A 95 4.85 20.53 1.27
CA LEU A 95 5.25 21.95 1.33
C LEU A 95 4.15 22.90 0.84
N TRP A 96 3.41 22.53 -0.20
CA TRP A 96 2.56 23.47 -0.91
C TRP A 96 1.08 23.31 -0.63
N GLU A 97 0.50 22.14 -0.84
CA GLU A 97 -0.95 21.98 -0.89
C GLU A 97 -1.46 20.99 0.18
N ALA A 98 -2.64 21.27 0.73
CA ALA A 98 -3.25 20.46 1.78
C ALA A 98 -4.45 19.60 1.30
N LYS A 99 -4.72 19.48 0.00
CA LYS A 99 -5.87 18.73 -0.51
C LYS A 99 -5.46 17.33 -0.96
N SER A 100 -6.06 16.31 -0.38
CA SER A 100 -5.79 14.89 -0.64
C SER A 100 -5.97 14.48 -2.11
N ARG A 101 -6.87 15.14 -2.87
CA ARG A 101 -7.06 14.87 -4.29
C ARG A 101 -5.80 15.04 -5.16
N TYR A 102 -4.84 15.86 -4.74
CA TYR A 102 -3.58 16.06 -5.46
C TYR A 102 -2.57 14.93 -5.22
N VAL A 103 -2.80 14.10 -4.22
CA VAL A 103 -1.99 12.91 -3.94
C VAL A 103 -2.39 11.74 -4.86
N TYR A 104 -3.64 11.70 -5.32
CA TYR A 104 -4.18 10.60 -6.12
C TYR A 104 -3.33 10.22 -7.35
N PRO A 105 -2.86 11.16 -8.20
CA PRO A 105 -1.99 10.82 -9.32
C PRO A 105 -0.71 10.10 -8.90
N TYR A 106 -0.11 10.49 -7.79
CA TYR A 106 1.11 9.85 -7.29
C TYR A 106 0.84 8.43 -6.77
N ILE A 107 -0.33 8.19 -6.15
CA ILE A 107 -0.74 6.84 -5.75
C ILE A 107 -0.91 5.94 -6.97
N VAL A 108 -1.56 6.43 -8.03
CA VAL A 108 -1.71 5.66 -9.27
C VAL A 108 -0.35 5.32 -9.87
N MET A 109 0.59 6.25 -9.86
CA MET A 109 1.94 6.05 -10.41
C MET A 109 2.79 5.04 -9.63
N ILE A 110 2.54 4.84 -8.33
CA ILE A 110 3.28 3.84 -7.53
C ILE A 110 2.70 2.43 -7.62
N LEU A 111 1.47 2.25 -8.13
CA LEU A 111 0.85 0.93 -8.24
C LEU A 111 1.68 -0.10 -9.03
N PRO A 112 2.28 0.23 -10.19
CA PRO A 112 3.16 -0.70 -10.89
C PRO A 112 4.38 -1.12 -10.06
N SER A 113 4.96 -0.18 -9.31
CA SER A 113 6.10 -0.47 -8.41
C SER A 113 5.68 -1.36 -7.25
N ALA A 114 4.49 -1.14 -6.68
CA ALA A 114 3.91 -2.01 -5.68
C ALA A 114 3.70 -3.43 -6.21
N ALA A 115 3.11 -3.57 -7.40
CA ALA A 115 2.89 -4.87 -8.05
C ALA A 115 4.19 -5.64 -8.28
N CYS A 116 5.23 -5.00 -8.83
CA CYS A 116 6.55 -5.60 -9.00
C CYS A 116 7.18 -6.04 -7.67
N SER A 117 6.96 -5.28 -6.62
CA SER A 117 7.46 -5.60 -5.28
C SER A 117 6.71 -6.79 -4.68
N MET A 118 5.40 -6.82 -4.79
CA MET A 118 4.56 -7.94 -4.32
C MET A 118 4.94 -9.24 -5.03
N GLU A 119 5.13 -9.21 -6.35
CA GLU A 119 5.57 -10.36 -7.12
C GLU A 119 6.95 -10.88 -6.64
N TYR A 120 7.90 -9.99 -6.46
CA TYR A 120 9.24 -10.35 -6.00
C TYR A 120 9.22 -11.01 -4.62
N TYR A 121 8.59 -10.36 -3.64
CA TYR A 121 8.51 -10.90 -2.28
C TYR A 121 7.61 -12.14 -2.19
N GLY A 122 6.56 -12.22 -2.98
CA GLY A 122 5.71 -13.40 -3.09
C GLY A 122 6.49 -14.62 -3.58
N ARG A 123 7.32 -14.48 -4.61
CA ARG A 123 8.19 -15.56 -5.10
C ARG A 123 9.22 -15.97 -4.05
N LEU A 124 9.75 -15.01 -3.30
CA LEU A 124 10.75 -15.26 -2.26
C LEU A 124 10.15 -16.05 -1.09
N LEU A 125 8.94 -15.69 -0.66
CA LEU A 125 8.19 -16.40 0.38
C LEU A 125 7.80 -17.81 -0.07
N ALA A 126 7.28 -17.97 -1.29
CA ALA A 126 6.92 -19.28 -1.85
C ALA A 126 8.14 -20.21 -1.92
N GLY A 127 9.30 -19.70 -2.36
CA GLY A 127 10.55 -20.46 -2.36
C GLY A 127 11.06 -20.83 -0.97
N GLY A 128 10.89 -19.94 0.01
CA GLY A 128 11.22 -20.19 1.42
C GLY A 128 10.33 -21.29 2.03
N ILE A 129 9.04 -21.21 1.82
CA ILE A 129 8.07 -22.21 2.32
C ILE A 129 8.35 -23.58 1.70
N GLY A 130 8.63 -23.63 0.39
CA GLY A 130 8.96 -24.88 -0.31
C GLY A 130 10.22 -25.56 0.27
N ARG A 131 11.26 -24.80 0.62
CA ARG A 131 12.47 -25.35 1.25
C ARG A 131 12.21 -25.89 2.65
N ILE A 132 11.42 -25.20 3.45
CA ILE A 132 11.04 -25.64 4.81
C ILE A 132 10.20 -26.92 4.73
N ALA A 133 9.20 -26.96 3.86
CA ALA A 133 8.35 -28.13 3.66
C ALA A 133 9.17 -29.36 3.19
N GLY A 134 10.08 -29.18 2.23
CA GLY A 134 10.99 -30.24 1.75
C GLY A 134 11.94 -30.76 2.86
N GLY A 135 12.45 -29.86 3.71
CA GLY A 135 13.28 -30.22 4.86
C GLY A 135 12.54 -31.06 5.91
N ILE A 136 11.26 -30.74 6.16
CA ILE A 136 10.44 -31.50 7.12
C ILE A 136 10.14 -32.90 6.59
N VAL A 137 9.81 -33.03 5.30
CA VAL A 137 9.54 -34.33 4.66
C VAL A 137 10.77 -35.21 4.69
N SER A 138 11.94 -34.71 4.27
CA SER A 138 13.17 -35.46 4.27
C SER A 138 13.62 -35.91 5.68
N SER A 139 13.35 -35.09 6.70
CA SER A 139 13.61 -35.43 8.10
C SER A 139 12.71 -36.54 8.62
N ARG A 140 11.48 -36.60 8.19
CA ARG A 140 10.54 -37.69 8.53
C ARG A 140 10.95 -39.02 7.88
N GLU A 141 11.33 -39.01 6.61
CA GLU A 141 11.79 -40.19 5.90
C GLU A 141 13.06 -40.78 6.50
N ARG A 142 14.02 -39.95 6.92
CA ARG A 142 15.25 -40.43 7.63
C ARG A 142 14.92 -41.09 8.96
N LYS A 143 13.96 -40.55 9.72
CA LYS A 143 13.54 -41.17 11.01
C LYS A 143 12.79 -42.48 10.83
N GLN A 144 12.09 -42.69 9.73
CA GLN A 144 11.44 -43.98 9.43
C GLN A 144 12.48 -45.04 9.05
N LYS A 145 13.45 -44.72 8.20
CA LYS A 145 14.54 -45.66 7.82
C LYS A 145 15.49 -46.06 8.96
N GLN A 146 15.49 -45.31 10.07
CA GLN A 146 16.26 -45.68 11.27
C GLN A 146 15.54 -46.62 12.22
N LYS A 147 14.22 -46.86 12.00
CA LYS A 147 13.41 -47.73 12.84
C LYS A 147 13.15 -49.10 12.22
N GLU A 148 13.58 -49.30 10.97
CA GLU A 148 13.64 -50.58 10.28
C GLU A 148 15.04 -51.20 10.47
#